data_c8242bd12fd6ed1b4530e00ecb34a7c9
#
_entry.id   c8242bd12fd6ed1b4530e00ecb34a7c9
#
_cell.length_a   1.000
_cell.length_b   1.000
_cell.length_c   1.000
_cell.angle_alpha   90.00
_cell.angle_beta   90.00
_cell.angle_gamma   90.00
#
_symmetry.space_group_name_H-M   'P 1'
#
loop_
_entity.id
_entity.type
_entity.pdbx_description
1 polymer ?
#
loop_
_entity_poly.entity_id
_entity_poly.type
_entity_poly.pdbx_seq_one_letter_code
_entity_poly.pdbx_strand_id
1 'polypeptide(L)'
;MTDPRPHLEALQQRIAALSPARRALLEQRLQRQGLSLVAVVSPLIPQSRPPAVSLSPAQQNLWVRHQLNPESSAYHIGLSWQLTGTLDIAALERSLSAIVQRHESLRTQFVAPAGRPCQQIRSHDSAALLPVTNLSLLPKAAITAEVQRLTEQCVKQPFDLNQDSLLRAQLLQLDKTHSVLLLVLHHLVADGWSRGVLMRELATLYQDFTKDTVPALPPLPIQYADYTLWQQQWLQGDACRIQLDYWRQQLSGLPALELPTDRPRPAVPNFISRTCTGTLSSDCVTA
;
A
#
# COMPACT_ATOMS: atom_id res chain seq x y z
N MET A 1 4.58 2.80 -21.99
CA MET A 1 3.43 1.89 -21.79
C MET A 1 2.18 2.73 -21.92
N THR A 2 1.37 2.50 -22.93
CA THR A 2 0.11 3.22 -23.20
C THR A 2 -0.90 2.89 -22.11
N ASP A 3 -1.58 3.92 -21.60
CA ASP A 3 -2.63 3.80 -20.58
C ASP A 3 -3.76 2.89 -21.10
N PRO A 4 -4.08 1.76 -20.44
CA PRO A 4 -5.12 0.83 -20.90
C PRO A 4 -6.56 1.33 -20.70
N ARG A 5 -6.75 2.45 -19.98
CA ARG A 5 -8.07 2.99 -19.62
C ARG A 5 -8.94 3.38 -20.82
N PRO A 6 -8.44 4.09 -21.85
CA PRO A 6 -9.26 4.45 -23.00
C PRO A 6 -9.77 3.24 -23.79
N HIS A 7 -9.01 2.13 -23.82
CA HIS A 7 -9.46 0.91 -24.47
C HIS A 7 -10.55 0.17 -23.69
N LEU A 8 -10.50 0.20 -22.35
CA LEU A 8 -11.50 -0.43 -21.49
C LEU A 8 -12.83 0.33 -21.53
N GLU A 9 -12.80 1.65 -21.48
CA GLU A 9 -13.99 2.51 -21.58
C GLU A 9 -14.66 2.37 -22.95
N ALA A 10 -13.87 2.36 -24.02
CA ALA A 10 -14.40 2.13 -25.37
C ALA A 10 -15.02 0.74 -25.52
N LEU A 11 -14.44 -0.30 -24.89
CA LEU A 11 -14.99 -1.64 -24.87
C LEU A 11 -16.31 -1.70 -24.09
N GLN A 12 -16.38 -1.06 -22.93
CA GLN A 12 -17.57 -0.98 -22.12
C GLN A 12 -18.72 -0.27 -22.85
N GLN A 13 -18.45 0.86 -23.50
CA GLN A 13 -19.43 1.59 -24.31
C GLN A 13 -19.93 0.73 -25.49
N ARG A 14 -19.04 0.00 -26.16
CA ARG A 14 -19.42 -0.92 -27.23
C ARG A 14 -20.30 -2.07 -26.76
N ILE A 15 -20.01 -2.62 -25.58
CA ILE A 15 -20.83 -3.69 -24.97
C ILE A 15 -22.18 -3.15 -24.53
N ALA A 16 -22.22 -1.94 -23.94
CA ALA A 16 -23.47 -1.28 -23.56
C ALA A 16 -24.38 -0.96 -24.76
N ALA A 17 -23.79 -0.67 -25.92
CA ALA A 17 -24.49 -0.39 -27.17
C ALA A 17 -24.99 -1.64 -27.92
N LEU A 18 -24.66 -2.85 -27.45
CA LEU A 18 -25.13 -4.09 -28.07
C LEU A 18 -26.63 -4.31 -27.84
N SER A 19 -27.33 -4.77 -28.87
CA SER A 19 -28.70 -5.26 -28.70
C SER A 19 -28.75 -6.46 -27.73
N PRO A 20 -29.89 -6.69 -27.04
CA PRO A 20 -30.02 -7.81 -26.09
C PRO A 20 -29.63 -9.16 -26.69
N ALA A 21 -29.98 -9.44 -27.94
CA ALA A 21 -29.63 -10.67 -28.63
C ALA A 21 -28.11 -10.81 -28.87
N ARG A 22 -27.44 -9.73 -29.27
CA ARG A 22 -25.97 -9.71 -29.45
C ARG A 22 -25.23 -9.82 -28.12
N ARG A 23 -25.76 -9.23 -27.09
CA ARG A 23 -25.20 -9.34 -25.74
C ARG A 23 -25.30 -10.78 -25.22
N ALA A 24 -26.45 -11.42 -25.36
CA ALA A 24 -26.61 -12.83 -25.00
C ALA A 24 -25.67 -13.78 -25.80
N LEU A 25 -25.47 -13.52 -27.10
CA LEU A 25 -24.52 -14.28 -27.90
C LEU A 25 -23.06 -14.09 -27.48
N LEU A 26 -22.70 -12.87 -27.10
CA LEU A 26 -21.39 -12.55 -26.55
C LEU A 26 -21.18 -13.25 -25.21
N GLU A 27 -22.17 -13.21 -24.32
CA GLU A 27 -22.15 -13.92 -23.03
C GLU A 27 -21.97 -15.42 -23.22
N GLN A 28 -22.70 -16.03 -24.14
CA GLN A 28 -22.56 -17.46 -24.45
C GLN A 28 -21.17 -17.81 -25.00
N ARG A 29 -20.58 -16.97 -25.84
CA ARG A 29 -19.21 -17.17 -26.35
C ARG A 29 -18.17 -17.04 -25.25
N LEU A 30 -18.30 -16.03 -24.38
CA LEU A 30 -17.39 -15.83 -23.26
C LEU A 30 -17.50 -16.98 -22.25
N GLN A 31 -18.71 -17.46 -21.93
CA GLN A 31 -18.92 -18.61 -21.09
C GLN A 31 -18.24 -19.89 -21.62
N ARG A 32 -18.28 -20.12 -22.93
CA ARG A 32 -17.56 -21.24 -23.56
C ARG A 32 -16.03 -21.14 -23.42
N GLN A 33 -15.50 -19.95 -23.19
CA GLN A 33 -14.08 -19.66 -22.94
C GLN A 33 -13.75 -19.51 -21.45
N GLY A 34 -14.70 -19.83 -20.54
CA GLY A 34 -14.50 -19.64 -19.11
C GLY A 34 -14.51 -18.19 -18.66
N LEU A 35 -14.97 -17.25 -19.50
CA LEU A 35 -15.03 -15.83 -19.21
C LEU A 35 -16.49 -15.40 -18.99
N SER A 36 -16.71 -14.46 -18.08
CA SER A 36 -18.03 -13.85 -17.85
C SER A 36 -18.00 -12.37 -18.26
N LEU A 37 -19.07 -11.93 -18.92
CA LEU A 37 -19.24 -10.52 -19.30
C LEU A 37 -19.28 -9.61 -18.06
N VAL A 38 -19.82 -10.10 -16.95
CA VAL A 38 -19.87 -9.39 -15.66
C VAL A 38 -18.47 -9.18 -15.09
N ALA A 39 -17.54 -10.12 -15.27
CA ALA A 39 -16.15 -9.98 -14.84
C ALA A 39 -15.38 -8.93 -15.63
N VAL A 40 -15.77 -8.71 -16.89
CA VAL A 40 -15.12 -7.73 -17.78
C VAL A 40 -15.72 -6.32 -17.62
N VAL A 41 -16.92 -6.18 -17.04
CA VAL A 41 -17.75 -4.97 -17.19
C VAL A 41 -18.13 -4.30 -15.86
N SER A 42 -17.67 -4.77 -14.70
CA SER A 42 -17.91 -4.04 -13.46
C SER A 42 -16.84 -2.94 -13.30
N PRO A 43 -17.13 -1.69 -13.66
CA PRO A 43 -16.13 -0.63 -13.58
C PRO A 43 -15.82 -0.33 -12.12
N LEU A 44 -14.54 -0.11 -11.84
CA LEU A 44 -14.10 0.39 -10.55
C LEU A 44 -14.36 1.90 -10.50
N ILE A 45 -15.46 2.28 -9.87
CA ILE A 45 -15.93 3.65 -9.75
C ILE A 45 -16.14 4.00 -8.26
N PRO A 46 -16.23 5.29 -7.90
CA PRO A 46 -16.60 5.70 -6.54
C PRO A 46 -17.91 5.04 -6.10
N GLN A 47 -17.92 4.53 -4.88
CA GLN A 47 -19.04 3.77 -4.33
C GLN A 47 -19.79 4.59 -3.27
N SER A 48 -21.12 4.38 -3.15
CA SER A 48 -21.85 4.82 -1.97
C SER A 48 -21.36 3.99 -0.77
N ARG A 49 -20.80 4.65 0.24
CA ARG A 49 -20.11 3.98 1.34
C ARG A 49 -20.96 3.94 2.60
N PRO A 50 -21.07 2.79 3.27
CA PRO A 50 -21.59 2.74 4.63
C PRO A 50 -20.63 3.47 5.59
N PRO A 51 -21.10 3.88 6.79
CA PRO A 51 -20.24 4.51 7.79
C PRO A 51 -19.04 3.66 8.22
N ALA A 52 -19.15 2.33 8.13
CA ALA A 52 -18.09 1.37 8.37
C ALA A 52 -17.96 0.46 7.14
N VAL A 53 -16.82 0.54 6.48
CA VAL A 53 -16.51 -0.30 5.31
C VAL A 53 -15.81 -1.57 5.80
N SER A 54 -16.26 -2.76 5.39
CA SER A 54 -15.58 -4.02 5.72
C SER A 54 -14.17 -4.05 5.14
N LEU A 55 -13.33 -4.96 5.64
CA LEU A 55 -11.97 -5.11 5.15
C LEU A 55 -11.95 -5.79 3.77
N SER A 56 -10.98 -5.44 2.92
CA SER A 56 -10.65 -6.28 1.76
C SER A 56 -10.07 -7.62 2.23
N PRO A 57 -10.10 -8.69 1.41
CA PRO A 57 -9.48 -9.97 1.78
C PRO A 57 -8.01 -9.85 2.17
N ALA A 58 -7.25 -8.98 1.50
CA ALA A 58 -5.87 -8.72 1.84
C ALA A 58 -5.74 -8.06 3.22
N GLN A 59 -6.55 -7.03 3.48
CA GLN A 59 -6.59 -6.38 4.79
C GLN A 59 -7.05 -7.33 5.89
N GLN A 60 -8.03 -8.18 5.63
CA GLN A 60 -8.52 -9.15 6.62
C GLN A 60 -7.43 -10.14 7.04
N ASN A 61 -6.66 -10.65 6.08
CA ASN A 61 -5.52 -11.53 6.37
C ASN A 61 -4.48 -10.83 7.24
N LEU A 62 -4.10 -9.59 6.90
CA LEU A 62 -3.11 -8.83 7.67
C LEU A 62 -3.65 -8.42 9.06
N TRP A 63 -4.93 -8.07 9.15
CA TRP A 63 -5.57 -7.74 10.43
C TRP A 63 -5.57 -8.93 11.39
N VAL A 64 -5.96 -10.13 10.91
CA VAL A 64 -5.92 -11.35 11.74
C VAL A 64 -4.50 -11.65 12.22
N ARG A 65 -3.48 -11.50 11.36
CA ARG A 65 -2.09 -11.72 11.75
C ARG A 65 -1.61 -10.70 12.79
N HIS A 66 -2.04 -9.46 12.68
CA HIS A 66 -1.75 -8.44 13.68
C HIS A 66 -2.43 -8.77 15.01
N GLN A 67 -3.70 -9.23 15.02
CA GLN A 67 -4.37 -9.63 16.26
C GLN A 67 -3.66 -10.79 16.97
N LEU A 68 -3.04 -11.71 16.24
CA LEU A 68 -2.27 -12.82 16.79
C LEU A 68 -0.93 -12.38 17.39
N ASN A 69 -0.32 -11.30 16.89
CA ASN A 69 0.94 -10.76 17.39
C ASN A 69 1.01 -9.24 17.18
N PRO A 70 0.34 -8.44 18.03
CA PRO A 70 0.22 -7.00 17.86
C PRO A 70 1.54 -6.24 18.02
N GLU A 71 2.51 -6.81 18.74
CA GLU A 71 3.85 -6.24 18.92
C GLU A 71 4.79 -6.49 17.72
N SER A 72 4.35 -7.23 16.71
CA SER A 72 5.17 -7.61 15.57
C SER A 72 5.33 -6.46 14.58
N SER A 73 6.57 -6.15 14.22
CA SER A 73 6.90 -5.23 13.12
C SER A 73 7.02 -5.92 11.75
N ALA A 74 6.62 -7.19 11.62
CA ALA A 74 6.77 -7.98 10.38
C ALA A 74 6.03 -7.37 9.16
N TYR A 75 5.00 -6.57 9.42
CA TYR A 75 4.22 -5.89 8.39
C TYR A 75 4.44 -4.37 8.37
N HIS A 76 5.57 -3.90 8.91
CA HIS A 76 5.98 -2.52 8.80
C HIS A 76 6.85 -2.33 7.55
N ILE A 77 6.54 -1.33 6.76
CA ILE A 77 7.30 -0.91 5.58
C ILE A 77 8.14 0.29 6.00
N GLY A 78 9.41 0.05 6.32
CA GLY A 78 10.37 1.11 6.65
C GLY A 78 11.01 1.69 5.39
N LEU A 79 10.99 3.02 5.27
CA LEU A 79 11.65 3.78 4.21
C LEU A 79 12.60 4.78 4.86
N SER A 80 13.82 4.86 4.34
CA SER A 80 14.84 5.81 4.80
C SER A 80 15.42 6.52 3.59
N TRP A 81 15.27 7.83 3.53
CA TRP A 81 15.75 8.66 2.41
C TRP A 81 16.73 9.70 2.90
N GLN A 82 17.90 9.73 2.28
CA GLN A 82 18.87 10.79 2.48
C GLN A 82 18.46 12.01 1.65
N LEU A 83 18.35 13.16 2.31
CA LEU A 83 18.03 14.44 1.71
C LEU A 83 19.27 15.32 1.77
N THR A 84 19.66 15.90 0.62
CA THR A 84 20.82 16.77 0.49
C THR A 84 20.39 18.15 0.01
N GLY A 85 20.92 19.18 0.61
CA GLY A 85 20.60 20.58 0.35
C GLY A 85 19.87 21.23 1.53
N THR A 86 19.60 22.52 1.41
CA THR A 86 18.81 23.23 2.43
C THR A 86 17.36 22.79 2.35
N LEU A 87 16.87 22.20 3.44
CA LEU A 87 15.52 21.63 3.51
C LEU A 87 14.56 22.65 4.15
N ASP A 88 13.43 22.90 3.48
CA ASP A 88 12.29 23.59 4.07
C ASP A 88 11.43 22.55 4.82
N ILE A 89 11.61 22.49 6.14
CA ILE A 89 10.94 21.54 7.00
C ILE A 89 9.42 21.79 7.03
N ALA A 90 9.00 23.06 6.98
CA ALA A 90 7.58 23.40 6.98
C ALA A 90 6.89 22.95 5.69
N ALA A 91 7.56 23.14 4.53
CA ALA A 91 7.07 22.64 3.25
C ALA A 91 6.99 21.11 3.23
N LEU A 92 7.97 20.40 3.82
CA LEU A 92 7.96 18.95 3.92
C LEU A 92 6.81 18.43 4.81
N GLU A 93 6.57 19.08 5.93
CA GLU A 93 5.46 18.73 6.83
C GLU A 93 4.10 18.98 6.17
N ARG A 94 3.93 20.13 5.50
CA ARG A 94 2.72 20.42 4.70
C ARG A 94 2.51 19.36 3.62
N SER A 95 3.57 18.89 2.98
CA SER A 95 3.52 17.85 1.94
C SER A 95 3.05 16.50 2.48
N LEU A 96 3.57 16.07 3.63
CA LEU A 96 3.14 14.85 4.31
C LEU A 96 1.67 14.96 4.75
N SER A 97 1.27 16.10 5.31
CA SER A 97 -0.11 16.38 5.68
C SER A 97 -1.06 16.31 4.48
N ALA A 98 -0.68 16.90 3.34
CA ALA A 98 -1.45 16.83 2.11
C ALA A 98 -1.59 15.40 1.57
N ILE A 99 -0.57 14.57 1.69
CA ILE A 99 -0.61 13.14 1.33
C ILE A 99 -1.61 12.39 2.22
N VAL A 100 -1.56 12.58 3.54
CA VAL A 100 -2.50 11.94 4.48
C VAL A 100 -3.93 12.39 4.22
N GLN A 101 -4.13 13.68 3.92
CA GLN A 101 -5.45 14.21 3.54
C GLN A 101 -5.95 13.57 2.23
N ARG A 102 -5.10 13.43 1.24
CA ARG A 102 -5.40 12.92 -0.10
C ARG A 102 -5.74 11.44 -0.12
N HIS A 103 -4.98 10.63 0.60
CA HIS A 103 -5.12 9.17 0.65
C HIS A 103 -5.89 8.73 1.90
N GLU A 104 -7.16 8.40 1.73
CA GLU A 104 -8.01 7.95 2.84
C GLU A 104 -7.43 6.75 3.58
N SER A 105 -6.73 5.85 2.89
CA SER A 105 -6.06 4.69 3.50
C SER A 105 -5.10 5.09 4.63
N LEU A 106 -4.40 6.24 4.51
CA LEU A 106 -3.42 6.70 5.51
C LEU A 106 -4.07 7.29 6.78
N ARG A 107 -5.37 7.60 6.73
CA ARG A 107 -6.17 8.07 7.87
C ARG A 107 -7.32 7.11 8.21
N THR A 108 -7.16 5.85 7.83
CA THR A 108 -8.10 4.77 8.13
C THR A 108 -7.67 4.04 9.39
N GLN A 109 -8.58 3.88 10.33
CA GLN A 109 -8.46 3.02 11.49
C GLN A 109 -9.16 1.69 11.24
N PHE A 110 -8.65 0.62 11.85
CA PHE A 110 -9.17 -0.73 11.70
C PHE A 110 -9.74 -1.19 13.02
N VAL A 111 -11.02 -0.96 13.21
CA VAL A 111 -11.77 -1.27 14.43
C VAL A 111 -12.59 -2.53 14.27
N ALA A 112 -12.95 -3.20 15.38
CA ALA A 112 -13.74 -4.44 15.34
C ALA A 112 -14.96 -4.36 16.27
N PRO A 113 -15.98 -3.51 15.99
CA PRO A 113 -17.18 -3.46 16.76
C PRO A 113 -17.90 -4.81 16.70
N ALA A 114 -18.28 -5.34 17.89
CA ALA A 114 -18.90 -6.65 18.02
C ALA A 114 -18.11 -7.80 17.33
N GLY A 115 -16.76 -7.71 17.30
CA GLY A 115 -15.89 -8.71 16.72
C GLY A 115 -15.82 -8.69 15.17
N ARG A 116 -16.43 -7.73 14.51
CA ARG A 116 -16.42 -7.60 13.03
C ARG A 116 -15.45 -6.49 12.61
N PRO A 117 -14.31 -6.83 11.99
CA PRO A 117 -13.33 -5.81 11.58
C PRO A 117 -13.85 -4.95 10.43
N CYS A 118 -13.65 -3.65 10.56
CA CYS A 118 -14.04 -2.67 9.55
C CYS A 118 -13.04 -1.50 9.48
N GLN A 119 -13.07 -0.81 8.35
CA GLN A 119 -12.36 0.42 8.07
C GLN A 119 -13.20 1.60 8.55
N GLN A 120 -12.64 2.43 9.41
CA GLN A 120 -13.20 3.70 9.83
C GLN A 120 -12.32 4.83 9.32
N ILE A 121 -12.78 5.53 8.29
CA ILE A 121 -12.03 6.63 7.68
C ILE A 121 -12.24 7.87 8.54
N ARG A 122 -11.15 8.40 9.11
CA ARG A 122 -11.18 9.60 9.94
C ARG A 122 -11.11 10.85 9.09
N SER A 123 -11.67 11.95 9.61
CA SER A 123 -11.34 13.28 9.11
C SER A 123 -9.85 13.53 9.27
N HIS A 124 -9.26 14.33 8.36
CA HIS A 124 -7.86 14.70 8.47
C HIS A 124 -7.68 15.65 9.67
N ASP A 125 -6.86 15.23 10.63
CA ASP A 125 -6.41 16.08 11.73
C ASP A 125 -5.03 16.63 11.37
N SER A 126 -4.86 17.94 11.44
CA SER A 126 -3.61 18.64 11.11
C SER A 126 -2.54 18.52 12.22
N ALA A 127 -2.53 17.41 12.96
CA ALA A 127 -1.50 17.17 13.97
C ALA A 127 -0.10 17.16 13.33
N ALA A 128 0.91 17.63 14.06
CA ALA A 128 2.30 17.62 13.62
C ALA A 128 2.74 16.21 13.24
N LEU A 129 2.96 15.98 11.94
CA LEU A 129 3.25 14.66 11.37
C LEU A 129 4.75 14.38 11.29
N LEU A 130 5.62 15.41 11.50
CA LEU A 130 7.05 15.32 11.24
C LEU A 130 7.89 15.76 12.46
N PRO A 131 8.03 14.93 13.50
CA PRO A 131 8.98 15.21 14.56
C PRO A 131 10.41 15.29 14.00
N VAL A 132 11.15 16.31 14.42
CA VAL A 132 12.53 16.57 14.00
C VAL A 132 13.49 16.24 15.14
N THR A 133 14.48 15.40 14.86
CA THR A 133 15.57 15.09 15.79
C THR A 133 16.88 15.68 15.25
N ASN A 134 17.46 16.61 16.00
CA ASN A 134 18.72 17.24 15.59
C ASN A 134 19.93 16.42 16.11
N LEU A 135 20.69 15.85 15.18
CA LEU A 135 21.90 15.07 15.44
C LEU A 135 23.19 15.85 15.13
N SER A 136 23.09 17.11 14.70
CA SER A 136 24.26 17.91 14.28
C SER A 136 25.25 18.20 15.42
N LEU A 137 24.83 18.03 16.67
CA LEU A 137 25.68 18.21 17.84
C LEU A 137 26.47 16.95 18.23
N LEU A 138 26.16 15.81 17.60
CA LEU A 138 26.89 14.56 17.85
C LEU A 138 28.24 14.54 17.12
N PRO A 139 29.25 13.85 17.69
CA PRO A 139 30.48 13.56 16.94
C PRO A 139 30.16 12.83 15.64
N LYS A 140 30.82 13.19 14.55
CA LYS A 140 30.58 12.57 13.21
C LYS A 140 30.64 11.04 13.23
N ALA A 141 31.54 10.46 14.02
CA ALA A 141 31.67 9.01 14.16
C ALA A 141 30.42 8.36 14.84
N ALA A 142 29.66 9.10 15.63
CA ALA A 142 28.47 8.60 16.32
C ALA A 142 27.18 8.74 15.49
N ILE A 143 27.15 9.66 14.52
CA ILE A 143 25.94 9.98 13.75
C ILE A 143 25.39 8.73 13.05
N THR A 144 26.22 7.97 12.35
CA THR A 144 25.77 6.77 11.62
C THR A 144 25.14 5.73 12.53
N ALA A 145 25.75 5.46 13.69
CA ALA A 145 25.20 4.52 14.66
C ALA A 145 23.87 5.02 15.25
N GLU A 146 23.75 6.32 15.50
CA GLU A 146 22.53 6.91 16.04
C GLU A 146 21.40 6.93 15.00
N VAL A 147 21.68 7.24 13.74
CA VAL A 147 20.73 7.12 12.62
C VAL A 147 20.22 5.70 12.51
N GLN A 148 21.11 4.71 12.56
CA GLN A 148 20.73 3.30 12.50
C GLN A 148 19.83 2.94 13.70
N ARG A 149 20.21 3.31 14.92
CA ARG A 149 19.44 3.05 16.15
C ARG A 149 18.03 3.64 16.06
N LEU A 150 17.91 4.91 15.65
CA LEU A 150 16.62 5.60 15.51
C LEU A 150 15.76 4.99 14.40
N THR A 151 16.39 4.60 13.28
CA THR A 151 15.69 3.91 12.18
C THR A 151 15.11 2.58 12.67
N GLU A 152 15.91 1.77 13.35
CA GLU A 152 15.44 0.49 13.90
C GLU A 152 14.34 0.69 14.94
N GLN A 153 14.47 1.66 15.81
CA GLN A 153 13.46 2.01 16.81
C GLN A 153 12.14 2.41 16.13
N CYS A 154 12.20 3.31 15.14
CA CYS A 154 11.03 3.78 14.42
C CYS A 154 10.30 2.64 13.68
N VAL A 155 11.05 1.73 13.03
CA VAL A 155 10.49 0.58 12.32
C VAL A 155 9.92 -0.46 13.27
N LYS A 156 10.58 -0.72 14.41
CA LYS A 156 10.14 -1.75 15.38
C LYS A 156 8.99 -1.30 16.28
N GLN A 157 8.73 0.00 16.40
CA GLN A 157 7.64 0.50 17.23
C GLN A 157 6.29 0.00 16.71
N PRO A 158 5.48 -0.74 17.49
CA PRO A 158 4.18 -1.26 17.06
C PRO A 158 3.20 -0.16 16.63
N PHE A 159 2.21 -0.52 15.86
CA PHE A 159 1.05 0.31 15.53
C PHE A 159 -0.18 -0.18 16.29
N ASP A 160 -0.91 0.71 16.93
CA ASP A 160 -2.29 0.43 17.35
C ASP A 160 -3.23 0.69 16.17
N LEU A 161 -3.73 -0.39 15.56
CA LEU A 161 -4.59 -0.29 14.38
C LEU A 161 -5.92 0.44 14.66
N ASN A 162 -6.34 0.54 15.92
CA ASN A 162 -7.59 1.19 16.29
C ASN A 162 -7.46 2.71 16.45
N GLN A 163 -6.25 3.21 16.71
CA GLN A 163 -6.03 4.60 17.12
C GLN A 163 -4.99 5.32 16.28
N ASP A 164 -3.91 4.64 15.88
CA ASP A 164 -2.78 5.26 15.23
C ASP A 164 -3.08 5.66 13.78
N SER A 165 -2.40 6.72 13.33
CA SER A 165 -2.12 6.89 11.90
C SER A 165 -1.17 5.78 11.46
N LEU A 166 -1.51 5.08 10.38
CA LEU A 166 -0.68 3.99 9.85
C LEU A 166 0.46 4.48 8.94
N LEU A 167 0.76 5.77 9.01
CA LEU A 167 1.98 6.42 8.54
C LEU A 167 2.63 7.12 9.72
N ARG A 168 3.87 6.77 10.02
CA ARG A 168 4.76 7.44 10.97
C ARG A 168 5.90 8.07 10.19
N ALA A 169 6.21 9.33 10.48
CA ALA A 169 7.32 10.05 9.87
C ALA A 169 8.27 10.56 10.97
N GLN A 170 9.56 10.69 10.64
CA GLN A 170 10.57 11.34 11.48
C GLN A 170 11.65 11.94 10.61
N LEU A 171 12.10 13.15 10.91
CA LEU A 171 13.24 13.80 10.25
C LEU A 171 14.44 13.81 11.19
N LEU A 172 15.55 13.22 10.74
CA LEU A 172 16.84 13.27 11.43
C LEU A 172 17.71 14.30 10.74
N GLN A 173 18.01 15.41 11.38
CA GLN A 173 18.86 16.47 10.85
C GLN A 173 20.31 16.21 11.25
N LEU A 174 21.17 15.89 10.26
CA LEU A 174 22.57 15.53 10.50
C LEU A 174 23.46 16.78 10.53
N ASP A 175 23.19 17.72 9.64
CA ASP A 175 23.80 19.06 9.59
C ASP A 175 22.87 20.04 8.85
N LYS A 176 23.39 21.20 8.42
CA LYS A 176 22.60 22.23 7.72
C LYS A 176 22.12 21.80 6.33
N THR A 177 22.75 20.80 5.72
CA THR A 177 22.53 20.39 4.33
C THR A 177 22.25 18.90 4.18
N HIS A 178 22.34 18.11 5.24
CA HIS A 178 22.09 16.69 5.21
C HIS A 178 21.04 16.29 6.26
N SER A 179 20.03 15.60 5.82
CA SER A 179 18.98 15.05 6.68
C SER A 179 18.60 13.64 6.22
N VAL A 180 17.98 12.87 7.11
CA VAL A 180 17.39 11.57 6.79
C VAL A 180 15.90 11.65 7.12
N LEU A 181 15.06 11.41 6.11
CA LEU A 181 13.62 11.25 6.29
C LEU A 181 13.31 9.77 6.48
N LEU A 182 12.78 9.44 7.64
CA LEU A 182 12.26 8.12 7.97
C LEU A 182 10.75 8.12 7.79
N LEU A 183 10.22 7.16 7.06
CA LEU A 183 8.78 6.89 6.96
C LEU A 183 8.53 5.42 7.28
N VAL A 184 7.56 5.15 8.11
CA VAL A 184 7.11 3.79 8.41
C VAL A 184 5.62 3.69 8.16
N LEU A 185 5.24 2.74 7.31
CA LEU A 185 3.83 2.46 7.00
C LEU A 185 3.48 1.04 7.44
N HIS A 186 2.23 0.83 7.82
CA HIS A 186 1.73 -0.52 8.01
C HIS A 186 1.24 -1.11 6.69
N HIS A 187 1.48 -2.39 6.45
CA HIS A 187 1.15 -3.07 5.19
C HIS A 187 -0.38 -3.14 4.91
N LEU A 188 -1.23 -2.83 5.91
CA LEU A 188 -2.69 -2.66 5.74
C LEU A 188 -3.07 -1.50 4.80
N VAL A 189 -2.19 -0.50 4.66
CA VAL A 189 -2.49 0.75 3.93
C VAL A 189 -1.51 1.04 2.80
N ALA A 190 -0.45 0.27 2.68
CA ALA A 190 0.59 0.46 1.68
C ALA A 190 1.24 -0.87 1.27
N ASP A 191 1.83 -0.89 0.08
CA ASP A 191 2.59 -2.01 -0.48
C ASP A 191 3.83 -1.50 -1.24
N GLY A 192 4.51 -2.39 -1.96
CA GLY A 192 5.68 -2.03 -2.75
C GLY A 192 5.38 -1.00 -3.85
N TRP A 193 4.18 -1.03 -4.45
CA TRP A 193 3.76 -0.07 -5.46
C TRP A 193 3.50 1.32 -4.86
N SER A 194 2.87 1.35 -3.69
CA SER A 194 2.55 2.57 -2.94
C SER A 194 3.79 3.42 -2.65
N ARG A 195 4.96 2.79 -2.44
CA ARG A 195 6.25 3.48 -2.26
C ARG A 195 6.58 4.42 -3.42
N GLY A 196 6.40 3.96 -4.65
CA GLY A 196 6.68 4.78 -5.84
C GLY A 196 5.69 5.94 -5.99
N VAL A 197 4.42 5.73 -5.65
CA VAL A 197 3.39 6.78 -5.64
C VAL A 197 3.73 7.82 -4.59
N LEU A 198 4.00 7.40 -3.35
CA LEU A 198 4.36 8.26 -2.23
C LEU A 198 5.55 9.17 -2.55
N MET A 199 6.63 8.58 -3.12
CA MET A 199 7.82 9.35 -3.53
C MET A 199 7.48 10.46 -4.53
N ARG A 200 6.76 10.12 -5.59
CA ARG A 200 6.41 11.11 -6.64
C ARG A 200 5.52 12.22 -6.11
N GLU A 201 4.48 11.86 -5.37
CA GLU A 201 3.55 12.84 -4.82
C GLU A 201 4.23 13.73 -3.78
N LEU A 202 5.07 13.17 -2.89
CA LEU A 202 5.83 13.94 -1.92
C LEU A 202 6.78 14.94 -2.58
N ALA A 203 7.51 14.52 -3.62
CA ALA A 203 8.41 15.40 -4.36
C ALA A 203 7.65 16.55 -5.06
N THR A 204 6.50 16.24 -5.69
CA THR A 204 5.67 17.25 -6.34
C THR A 204 5.13 18.27 -5.33
N LEU A 205 4.52 17.79 -4.25
CA LEU A 205 3.95 18.65 -3.20
C LEU A 205 5.02 19.50 -2.52
N TYR A 206 6.20 18.93 -2.26
CA TYR A 206 7.31 19.66 -1.67
C TYR A 206 7.77 20.80 -2.58
N GLN A 207 7.91 20.56 -3.90
CA GLN A 207 8.25 21.59 -4.86
C GLN A 207 7.20 22.70 -4.94
N ASP A 208 5.91 22.34 -4.91
CA ASP A 208 4.82 23.30 -4.94
C ASP A 208 4.81 24.16 -3.67
N PHE A 209 4.94 23.55 -2.50
CA PHE A 209 4.92 24.26 -1.22
C PHE A 209 6.16 25.13 -0.98
N THR A 210 7.33 24.74 -1.49
CA THR A 210 8.53 25.59 -1.42
C THR A 210 8.45 26.82 -2.32
N LYS A 211 7.59 26.81 -3.34
CA LYS A 211 7.34 27.93 -4.26
C LYS A 211 6.07 28.71 -3.91
N ASP A 212 5.38 28.35 -2.81
CA ASP A 212 4.07 28.87 -2.44
C ASP A 212 3.03 28.78 -3.57
N THR A 213 3.13 27.75 -4.40
CA THR A 213 2.16 27.45 -5.45
C THR A 213 1.07 26.50 -4.94
N VAL A 214 -0.10 26.55 -5.59
CA VAL A 214 -1.19 25.60 -5.30
C VAL A 214 -0.78 24.21 -5.76
N PRO A 215 -0.90 23.17 -4.92
CA PRO A 215 -0.55 21.81 -5.30
C PRO A 215 -1.28 21.32 -6.57
N ALA A 216 -0.49 20.85 -7.55
CA ALA A 216 -0.98 20.50 -8.89
C ALA A 216 -1.38 19.02 -9.06
N LEU A 217 -1.46 18.23 -7.96
CA LEU A 217 -1.86 16.83 -8.05
C LEU A 217 -3.34 16.70 -8.45
N PRO A 218 -3.66 15.95 -9.52
CA PRO A 218 -5.04 15.73 -9.93
C PRO A 218 -5.81 14.95 -8.85
N PRO A 219 -7.14 15.15 -8.70
CA PRO A 219 -7.93 14.39 -7.73
C PRO A 219 -7.85 12.90 -8.02
N LEU A 220 -7.89 12.08 -6.96
CA LEU A 220 -7.95 10.62 -7.11
C LEU A 220 -9.35 10.22 -7.60
N PRO A 221 -9.45 9.43 -8.67
CA PRO A 221 -10.75 9.00 -9.19
C PRO A 221 -11.49 8.06 -8.24
N ILE A 222 -10.76 7.32 -7.40
CA ILE A 222 -11.27 6.37 -6.40
C ILE A 222 -10.36 6.38 -5.18
N GLN A 223 -10.88 5.86 -4.07
CA GLN A 223 -10.13 5.56 -2.86
C GLN A 223 -10.11 4.05 -2.58
N TYR A 224 -9.26 3.60 -1.65
CA TYR A 224 -9.15 2.16 -1.35
C TYR A 224 -10.46 1.54 -0.84
N ALA A 225 -11.29 2.31 -0.15
CA ALA A 225 -12.61 1.87 0.28
C ALA A 225 -13.54 1.52 -0.90
N ASP A 226 -13.46 2.29 -2.00
CA ASP A 226 -14.22 2.00 -3.23
C ASP A 226 -13.75 0.69 -3.86
N TYR A 227 -12.44 0.48 -3.92
CA TYR A 227 -11.86 -0.79 -4.36
C TYR A 227 -12.32 -1.96 -3.49
N THR A 228 -12.35 -1.78 -2.18
CA THR A 228 -12.79 -2.84 -1.26
C THR A 228 -14.24 -3.26 -1.53
N LEU A 229 -15.15 -2.31 -1.68
CA LEU A 229 -16.55 -2.59 -1.97
C LEU A 229 -16.74 -3.26 -3.33
N TRP A 230 -16.04 -2.74 -4.35
CA TRP A 230 -16.02 -3.34 -5.67
C TRP A 230 -15.49 -4.78 -5.65
N GLN A 231 -14.36 -5.01 -4.96
CA GLN A 231 -13.75 -6.34 -4.86
C GLN A 231 -14.67 -7.35 -4.17
N GLN A 232 -15.37 -6.94 -3.11
CA GLN A 232 -16.32 -7.82 -2.40
C GLN A 232 -17.48 -8.23 -3.32
N GLN A 233 -18.03 -7.30 -4.09
CA GLN A 233 -19.09 -7.62 -5.06
C GLN A 233 -18.56 -8.57 -6.15
N TRP A 234 -17.35 -8.32 -6.65
CA TRP A 234 -16.71 -9.16 -7.65
C TRP A 234 -16.45 -10.59 -7.15
N LEU A 235 -15.98 -10.73 -5.90
CA LEU A 235 -15.71 -12.03 -5.29
C LEU A 235 -16.97 -12.88 -5.06
N GLN A 236 -18.14 -12.25 -4.95
CA GLN A 236 -19.43 -12.96 -4.82
C GLN A 236 -20.02 -13.36 -6.17
N GLY A 237 -19.42 -12.88 -7.27
CA GLY A 237 -19.92 -13.13 -8.61
C GLY A 237 -19.42 -14.44 -9.24
N ASP A 238 -20.07 -14.83 -10.32
CA ASP A 238 -19.73 -16.03 -11.10
C ASP A 238 -18.29 -16.01 -11.64
N ALA A 239 -17.74 -14.83 -11.91
CA ALA A 239 -16.37 -14.68 -12.36
C ALA A 239 -15.33 -15.25 -11.38
N CYS A 240 -15.50 -14.97 -10.09
CA CYS A 240 -14.63 -15.52 -9.07
C CYS A 240 -14.79 -17.04 -8.96
N ARG A 241 -16.02 -17.54 -9.04
CA ARG A 241 -16.30 -18.99 -9.01
C ARG A 241 -15.61 -19.72 -10.16
N ILE A 242 -15.72 -19.21 -11.39
CA ILE A 242 -15.08 -19.80 -12.57
C ILE A 242 -13.56 -19.84 -12.39
N GLN A 243 -12.95 -18.74 -11.92
CA GLN A 243 -11.50 -18.69 -11.68
C GLN A 243 -11.08 -19.66 -10.58
N LEU A 244 -11.84 -19.76 -9.50
CA LEU A 244 -11.55 -20.70 -8.41
C LEU A 244 -11.62 -22.16 -8.89
N ASP A 245 -12.61 -22.52 -9.71
CA ASP A 245 -12.75 -23.87 -10.23
C ASP A 245 -11.60 -24.22 -11.19
N TYR A 246 -11.17 -23.24 -12.04
CA TYR A 246 -9.99 -23.40 -12.88
C TYR A 246 -8.72 -23.68 -12.04
N TRP A 247 -8.45 -22.85 -11.02
CA TRP A 247 -7.25 -23.02 -10.20
C TRP A 247 -7.30 -24.27 -9.34
N ARG A 248 -8.47 -24.65 -8.80
CA ARG A 248 -8.64 -25.94 -8.11
C ARG A 248 -8.27 -27.13 -9.01
N GLN A 249 -8.68 -27.09 -10.26
CA GLN A 249 -8.33 -28.11 -11.23
C GLN A 249 -6.83 -28.11 -11.56
N GLN A 250 -6.24 -26.93 -11.83
CA GLN A 250 -4.82 -26.80 -12.15
C GLN A 250 -3.89 -27.22 -10.99
N LEU A 251 -4.28 -26.94 -9.79
CA LEU A 251 -3.48 -27.21 -8.59
C LEU A 251 -3.85 -28.54 -7.90
N SER A 252 -4.75 -29.33 -8.49
CA SER A 252 -5.15 -30.62 -7.95
C SER A 252 -3.97 -31.61 -7.96
N GLY A 253 -3.70 -32.20 -6.82
CA GLY A 253 -2.63 -33.20 -6.67
C GLY A 253 -1.20 -32.64 -6.65
N LEU A 254 -1.01 -31.33 -6.64
CA LEU A 254 0.32 -30.75 -6.51
C LEU A 254 0.88 -31.03 -5.10
N PRO A 255 2.11 -31.57 -4.99
CA PRO A 255 2.77 -31.72 -3.70
C PRO A 255 3.16 -30.35 -3.13
N ALA A 256 3.24 -30.25 -1.80
CA ALA A 256 3.79 -29.07 -1.16
C ALA A 256 5.25 -28.89 -1.58
N LEU A 257 5.63 -27.66 -1.95
CA LEU A 257 7.02 -27.32 -2.24
C LEU A 257 7.83 -27.27 -0.95
N GLU A 258 8.81 -28.17 -0.82
CA GLU A 258 9.78 -28.15 0.27
C GLU A 258 11.12 -27.61 -0.26
N LEU A 259 11.41 -26.35 0.06
CA LEU A 259 12.71 -25.76 -0.24
C LEU A 259 13.74 -26.23 0.80
N PRO A 260 14.98 -26.57 0.37
CA PRO A 260 16.03 -26.91 1.31
C PRO A 260 16.34 -25.71 2.21
N THR A 261 16.51 -26.00 3.51
CA THR A 261 16.88 -24.99 4.51
C THR A 261 18.13 -25.44 5.27
N ASP A 262 19.01 -24.50 5.61
CA ASP A 262 20.24 -24.80 6.37
C ASP A 262 19.94 -25.23 7.81
N ARG A 263 18.75 -24.91 8.31
CA ARG A 263 18.33 -25.25 9.68
C ARG A 263 16.86 -25.65 9.68
N PRO A 264 16.43 -26.53 10.62
CA PRO A 264 15.01 -26.85 10.80
C PRO A 264 14.20 -25.59 11.06
N ARG A 265 12.98 -25.54 10.52
CA ARG A 265 12.04 -24.45 10.81
C ARG A 265 11.64 -24.49 12.29
N PRO A 266 11.70 -23.36 13.02
CA PRO A 266 11.25 -23.30 14.40
C PRO A 266 9.74 -23.57 14.50
N ALA A 267 9.30 -24.20 15.56
CA ALA A 267 7.87 -24.47 15.81
C ALA A 267 7.04 -23.18 15.87
N VAL A 268 7.63 -22.09 16.38
CA VAL A 268 7.02 -20.75 16.38
C VAL A 268 7.90 -19.83 15.53
N PRO A 269 7.37 -19.29 14.41
CA PRO A 269 8.11 -18.34 13.57
C PRO A 269 8.44 -17.07 14.37
N ASN A 270 9.70 -16.62 14.29
CA ASN A 270 10.15 -15.40 14.97
C ASN A 270 10.09 -14.15 14.10
N PHE A 271 9.77 -14.28 12.80
CA PHE A 271 9.69 -13.22 11.79
C PHE A 271 10.92 -12.30 11.72
N ILE A 272 12.08 -12.73 12.26
CA ILE A 272 13.34 -11.99 12.16
C ILE A 272 13.90 -12.19 10.76
N SER A 273 13.99 -11.10 10.01
CA SER A 273 14.60 -11.09 8.68
C SER A 273 15.92 -10.33 8.68
N ARG A 274 16.80 -10.69 7.76
CA ARG A 274 18.03 -9.95 7.45
C ARG A 274 18.11 -9.73 5.95
N THR A 275 18.58 -8.56 5.55
CA THR A 275 18.80 -8.25 4.14
C THR A 275 20.26 -8.50 3.83
N CYS A 276 20.52 -9.32 2.79
CA CYS A 276 21.83 -9.50 2.21
C CYS A 276 21.84 -8.81 0.84
N THR A 277 22.79 -7.90 0.63
CA THR A 277 22.93 -7.19 -0.65
C THR A 277 24.17 -7.69 -1.36
N GLY A 278 24.04 -8.06 -2.64
CA GLY A 278 25.13 -8.48 -3.50
C GLY A 278 25.07 -7.75 -4.84
N THR A 279 26.22 -7.61 -5.49
CA THR A 279 26.30 -7.06 -6.85
C THR A 279 26.66 -8.21 -7.81
N LEU A 280 25.84 -8.38 -8.84
CA LEU A 280 26.14 -9.28 -9.95
C LEU A 280 26.92 -8.53 -11.03
N SER A 281 27.93 -9.15 -11.62
CA SER A 281 28.61 -8.60 -12.79
C SER A 281 27.68 -8.59 -14.00
N SER A 282 27.93 -7.69 -14.96
CA SER A 282 27.19 -7.64 -16.21
C SER A 282 27.17 -8.99 -16.96
N ASP A 283 28.23 -9.76 -16.85
CA ASP A 283 28.38 -11.05 -17.54
C ASP A 283 27.44 -12.13 -16.97
N CYS A 284 27.05 -12.00 -15.68
CA CYS A 284 26.05 -12.88 -15.05
C CYS A 284 24.60 -12.53 -15.43
N VAL A 285 24.37 -11.34 -16.00
CA VAL A 285 23.01 -10.84 -16.35
C VAL A 285 22.68 -11.11 -17.82
N THR A 286 23.70 -11.35 -18.66
CA THR A 286 23.57 -11.59 -20.11
C THR A 286 23.62 -13.07 -20.49
N ALA A 287 23.77 -13.97 -19.54
CA ALA A 287 23.72 -15.42 -19.74
C ALA A 287 22.32 -15.97 -19.44
#